data_3e1fd20fa36f6c470a925f6af2972083
#
_entry.id   3e1fd20fa36f6c470a925f6af2972083
#
_cell.length_a   1.000
_cell.length_b   1.000
_cell.length_c   1.000
_cell.angle_alpha   90.00
_cell.angle_beta   90.00
_cell.angle_gamma   90.00
#
_symmetry.space_group_name_H-M   'P 1'
#
loop_
_entity.id
_entity.type
_entity.pdbx_description
1 polymer ?
#
loop_
_entity_poly.entity_id
_entity_poly.type
_entity_poly.pdbx_seq_one_letter_code
_entity_poly.pdbx_strand_id
1 'polypeptide(L)'
;MDFWALTSVTGQGVYVERQADLVAAARANLPRLLPEAKLQLIHGESIPQLRELISTHQPTLIYLDPARRESEDTMRRVYAIEDCEPSLHTLLPELHALYRELSLPFPRLLVKLSPMLDVVHTLRSVAGVRELHVVSVRGEAKELLLLIDLAEATGEAKREAVTFVAQDLHPTQPTPAFVLPEALSHEESAQLRYAVSPRAYLFEPHAALMKTGLYRSIGAVYGLEALHPNSHLYTADTLPEAPFPGRVFAVEAVYPFASSQLKALGREIGAVQITCRNFPLRPEALRAKLRIKDSAELTLFGTTASDGSHVLIRCHRV
;
A
#
# COMPACT_ATOMS: atom_id res chain seq x y z
N MET A 1 13.38 11.50 -8.38
CA MET A 1 13.24 10.17 -9.02
C MET A 1 11.90 10.06 -9.76
N ASP A 2 10.79 10.45 -9.14
CA ASP A 2 9.44 10.30 -9.71
C ASP A 2 9.26 11.10 -11.01
N PHE A 3 9.75 12.35 -11.05
CA PHE A 3 9.74 13.15 -12.28
C PHE A 3 10.48 12.46 -13.44
N TRP A 4 11.63 11.82 -13.19
CA TRP A 4 12.35 11.04 -14.18
C TRP A 4 11.48 9.87 -14.69
N ALA A 5 10.87 9.11 -13.79
CA ALA A 5 10.05 7.96 -14.15
C ALA A 5 8.82 8.38 -14.99
N LEU A 6 8.12 9.43 -14.60
CA LEU A 6 6.97 9.96 -15.33
C LEU A 6 7.40 10.51 -16.71
N THR A 7 8.47 11.29 -16.75
CA THR A 7 8.92 11.92 -18.00
C THR A 7 9.52 10.90 -18.98
N SER A 8 10.07 9.78 -18.51
CA SER A 8 10.53 8.69 -19.38
C SER A 8 9.39 8.07 -20.21
N VAL A 9 8.16 8.14 -19.70
CA VAL A 9 6.96 7.63 -20.40
C VAL A 9 6.30 8.72 -21.24
N THR A 10 6.24 9.96 -20.72
CA THR A 10 5.53 11.06 -21.40
C THR A 10 6.38 11.77 -22.46
N GLY A 11 7.69 11.63 -22.43
CA GLY A 11 8.64 12.30 -23.32
C GLY A 11 8.78 13.81 -23.10
N GLN A 12 8.03 14.39 -22.17
CA GLN A 12 8.11 15.81 -21.82
C GLN A 12 7.70 16.06 -20.37
N GLY A 13 8.25 17.11 -19.76
CA GLY A 13 7.89 17.48 -18.40
C GLY A 13 8.37 18.85 -17.98
N VAL A 14 7.56 19.48 -17.13
CA VAL A 14 7.90 20.73 -16.44
C VAL A 14 8.10 20.41 -14.96
N TYR A 15 9.29 20.67 -14.45
CA TYR A 15 9.67 20.45 -13.06
C TYR A 15 9.80 21.78 -12.34
N VAL A 16 9.06 21.98 -11.30
CA VAL A 16 9.08 23.19 -10.45
C VAL A 16 9.51 22.80 -9.05
N GLU A 17 10.58 23.41 -8.54
CA GLU A 17 11.17 23.09 -7.24
C GLU A 17 11.68 24.35 -6.55
N ARG A 18 11.31 24.52 -5.28
CA ARG A 18 11.69 25.70 -4.48
C ARG A 18 13.13 25.66 -3.94
N GLN A 19 13.71 24.48 -3.81
CA GLN A 19 15.07 24.31 -3.28
C GLN A 19 16.09 24.43 -4.41
N ALA A 20 16.94 25.46 -4.33
CA ALA A 20 17.93 25.76 -5.36
C ALA A 20 18.89 24.60 -5.64
N ASP A 21 19.33 23.88 -4.59
CA ASP A 21 20.25 22.76 -4.70
C ASP A 21 19.63 21.57 -5.45
N LEU A 22 18.33 21.30 -5.21
CA LEU A 22 17.60 20.24 -5.91
C LEU A 22 17.39 20.62 -7.39
N VAL A 23 17.12 21.89 -7.70
CA VAL A 23 17.05 22.37 -9.10
C VAL A 23 18.41 22.23 -9.78
N ALA A 24 19.52 22.60 -9.12
CA ALA A 24 20.85 22.44 -9.66
C ALA A 24 21.18 20.97 -9.95
N ALA A 25 20.86 20.07 -9.03
CA ALA A 25 21.02 18.63 -9.21
C ALA A 25 20.14 18.10 -10.37
N ALA A 26 18.90 18.56 -10.48
CA ALA A 26 17.99 18.19 -11.58
C ALA A 26 18.55 18.65 -12.94
N ARG A 27 19.03 19.90 -13.03
CA ARG A 27 19.65 20.43 -14.25
C ARG A 27 20.91 19.68 -14.69
N ALA A 28 21.69 19.17 -13.73
CA ALA A 28 22.88 18.39 -14.02
C ALA A 28 22.57 16.95 -14.48
N ASN A 29 21.55 16.32 -13.93
CA ASN A 29 21.29 14.90 -14.08
C ASN A 29 20.19 14.57 -15.09
N LEU A 30 19.04 15.26 -15.05
CA LEU A 30 17.88 14.91 -15.87
C LEU A 30 18.15 14.93 -17.39
N PRO A 31 18.87 15.91 -17.99
CA PRO A 31 19.18 15.87 -19.40
C PRO A 31 20.06 14.69 -19.82
N ARG A 32 20.87 14.17 -18.89
CA ARG A 32 21.70 12.98 -19.15
C ARG A 32 20.90 11.69 -19.08
N LEU A 33 19.92 11.63 -18.18
CA LEU A 33 19.05 10.47 -17.97
C LEU A 33 17.91 10.40 -18.98
N LEU A 34 17.53 11.53 -19.55
CA LEU A 34 16.40 11.70 -20.48
C LEU A 34 16.81 12.56 -21.68
N PRO A 35 17.78 12.11 -22.50
CA PRO A 35 18.35 12.93 -23.57
C PRO A 35 17.35 13.32 -24.66
N GLU A 36 16.31 12.50 -24.86
CA GLU A 36 15.29 12.74 -25.90
C GLU A 36 14.06 13.49 -25.36
N ALA A 37 13.98 13.72 -24.04
CA ALA A 37 12.80 14.34 -23.44
C ALA A 37 12.88 15.88 -23.50
N LYS A 38 11.72 16.50 -23.71
CA LYS A 38 11.58 17.96 -23.59
C LYS A 38 11.41 18.35 -22.12
N LEU A 39 12.47 18.90 -21.55
CA LEU A 39 12.51 19.26 -20.12
C LEU A 39 12.51 20.76 -19.92
N GLN A 40 11.65 21.24 -19.01
CA GLN A 40 11.73 22.57 -18.45
C GLN A 40 11.91 22.48 -16.94
N LEU A 41 12.99 23.08 -16.41
CA LEU A 41 13.39 23.00 -15.01
C LEU A 41 13.36 24.40 -14.40
N ILE A 42 12.36 24.66 -13.56
CA ILE A 42 12.03 25.97 -13.00
C ILE A 42 12.41 25.98 -11.51
N HIS A 43 13.19 27.00 -11.10
CA HIS A 43 13.41 27.27 -9.68
C HIS A 43 12.35 28.23 -9.18
N GLY A 44 11.53 27.82 -8.23
CA GLY A 44 10.50 28.65 -7.64
C GLY A 44 9.40 27.84 -6.94
N GLU A 45 8.47 28.54 -6.37
CA GLU A 45 7.26 27.94 -5.77
C GLU A 45 6.20 27.72 -6.83
N SER A 46 5.60 26.52 -6.86
CA SER A 46 4.62 26.14 -7.89
C SER A 46 3.28 26.85 -7.71
N ILE A 47 2.80 27.01 -6.48
CA ILE A 47 1.46 27.54 -6.20
C ILE A 47 1.27 28.98 -6.70
N PRO A 48 2.16 29.95 -6.41
CA PRO A 48 2.03 31.31 -6.93
C PRO A 48 2.11 31.42 -8.47
N GLN A 49 2.73 30.41 -9.13
CA GLN A 49 2.94 30.37 -10.58
C GLN A 49 1.92 29.49 -11.32
N LEU A 50 0.93 28.91 -10.63
CA LEU A 50 0.00 27.93 -11.22
C LEU A 50 -0.66 28.43 -12.50
N ARG A 51 -1.17 29.67 -12.50
CA ARG A 51 -1.83 30.25 -13.66
C ARG A 51 -0.92 30.31 -14.89
N GLU A 52 0.30 30.80 -14.71
CA GLU A 52 1.29 30.90 -15.78
C GLU A 52 1.71 29.52 -16.29
N LEU A 53 2.00 28.62 -15.36
CA LEU A 53 2.38 27.24 -15.69
C LEU A 53 1.29 26.51 -16.48
N ILE A 54 0.02 26.62 -16.03
CA ILE A 54 -1.10 25.93 -16.68
C ILE A 54 -1.41 26.57 -18.03
N SER A 55 -1.46 27.90 -18.13
CA SER A 55 -1.76 28.59 -19.39
C SER A 55 -0.68 28.34 -20.45
N THR A 56 0.59 28.27 -20.04
CA THR A 56 1.73 28.07 -20.95
C THR A 56 1.91 26.64 -21.39
N HIS A 57 1.77 25.68 -20.44
CA HIS A 57 2.12 24.27 -20.70
C HIS A 57 0.93 23.35 -20.90
N GLN A 58 -0.26 23.76 -20.48
CA GLN A 58 -1.53 23.01 -20.59
C GLN A 58 -1.36 21.52 -20.21
N PRO A 59 -0.85 21.21 -19.00
CA PRO A 59 -0.54 19.84 -18.61
C PRO A 59 -1.80 18.96 -18.58
N THR A 60 -1.69 17.76 -19.10
CA THR A 60 -2.73 16.71 -19.03
C THR A 60 -2.57 15.81 -17.82
N LEU A 61 -1.36 15.82 -17.22
CA LEU A 61 -1.05 15.15 -15.96
C LEU A 61 -0.31 16.12 -15.03
N ILE A 62 -0.77 16.24 -13.80
CA ILE A 62 -0.11 17.01 -12.74
C ILE A 62 0.33 16.01 -11.67
N TYR A 63 1.63 15.97 -11.36
CA TYR A 63 2.18 15.19 -10.27
C TYR A 63 2.42 16.06 -9.05
N LEU A 64 2.00 15.59 -7.88
CA LEU A 64 2.17 16.26 -6.61
C LEU A 64 2.81 15.31 -5.58
N ASP A 65 3.82 15.80 -4.89
CA ASP A 65 4.42 15.16 -3.71
C ASP A 65 4.36 16.16 -2.54
N PRO A 66 3.18 16.34 -1.91
CA PRO A 66 3.01 17.35 -0.89
C PRO A 66 3.90 17.06 0.31
N ALA A 67 4.60 18.08 0.78
CA ALA A 67 5.34 18.01 2.03
C ALA A 67 4.38 17.92 3.22
N ARG A 68 4.87 17.48 4.36
CA ARG A 68 4.13 17.57 5.62
C ARG A 68 4.39 18.92 6.27
N ARG A 69 3.35 19.52 6.85
CA ARG A 69 3.55 20.65 7.77
C ARG A 69 4.31 20.14 8.99
N GLU A 70 5.38 20.79 9.35
CA GLU A 70 6.05 20.59 10.64
C GLU A 70 5.09 21.11 11.73
N SER A 71 4.40 20.20 12.43
CA SER A 71 3.67 20.57 13.64
C SER A 71 4.68 20.64 14.78
N GLU A 72 4.69 21.72 15.54
CA GLU A 72 5.47 21.86 16.77
C GLU A 72 5.08 20.84 17.86
N ASP A 73 3.94 20.18 17.69
CA ASP A 73 3.40 19.20 18.62
C ASP A 73 3.82 17.77 18.23
N THR A 74 5.03 17.39 18.61
CA THR A 74 5.63 16.08 18.39
C THR A 74 4.89 14.91 19.04
N MET A 75 3.87 15.17 19.88
CA MET A 75 3.11 14.15 20.60
C MET A 75 1.89 13.61 19.83
N ARG A 76 1.36 14.32 18.84
CA ARG A 76 0.26 13.86 17.98
C ARG A 76 0.78 13.34 16.64
N ARG A 77 1.22 12.10 16.60
CA ARG A 77 1.52 11.37 15.36
C ARG A 77 0.25 10.88 14.65
N VAL A 78 -0.76 11.70 14.54
CA VAL A 78 -1.91 11.41 13.66
C VAL A 78 -1.54 11.95 12.29
N TYR A 79 -1.27 11.06 11.37
CA TYR A 79 -1.03 11.41 9.97
C TYR A 79 -2.39 11.64 9.31
N ALA A 80 -2.74 12.89 9.06
CA ALA A 80 -3.97 13.27 8.37
C ALA A 80 -3.66 13.90 7.02
N ILE A 81 -4.57 13.76 6.06
CA ILE A 81 -4.44 14.35 4.72
C ILE A 81 -4.46 15.88 4.79
N GLU A 82 -5.06 16.42 5.84
CA GLU A 82 -5.16 17.86 6.13
C GLU A 82 -3.80 18.49 6.47
N ASP A 83 -2.82 17.66 6.90
CA ASP A 83 -1.45 18.10 7.24
C ASP A 83 -0.54 18.22 6.01
N CYS A 84 -1.05 17.93 4.82
CA CYS A 84 -0.31 18.06 3.58
C CYS A 84 -0.14 19.51 3.13
N GLU A 85 1.04 19.86 2.60
CA GLU A 85 1.32 21.17 2.01
C GLU A 85 1.89 21.01 0.58
N PRO A 86 1.17 21.49 -0.47
CA PRO A 86 -0.10 22.20 -0.41
C PRO A 86 -1.27 21.32 0.05
N SER A 87 -2.26 21.94 0.72
CA SER A 87 -3.49 21.26 1.10
C SER A 87 -4.31 20.88 -0.14
N LEU A 88 -4.67 19.61 -0.28
CA LEU A 88 -5.51 19.18 -1.40
C LEU A 88 -6.92 19.76 -1.34
N HIS A 89 -7.44 20.05 -0.14
CA HIS A 89 -8.76 20.67 0.04
C HIS A 89 -8.87 22.06 -0.57
N THR A 90 -7.77 22.82 -0.58
CA THR A 90 -7.73 24.15 -1.21
C THR A 90 -7.27 24.08 -2.66
N LEU A 91 -6.27 23.27 -2.94
CA LEU A 91 -5.65 23.19 -4.27
C LEU A 91 -6.58 22.62 -5.34
N LEU A 92 -7.36 21.57 -5.04
CA LEU A 92 -8.23 20.93 -6.05
C LEU A 92 -9.33 21.88 -6.55
N PRO A 93 -10.09 22.60 -5.69
CA PRO A 93 -11.04 23.61 -6.15
C PRO A 93 -10.40 24.77 -6.93
N GLU A 94 -9.23 25.22 -6.51
CA GLU A 94 -8.49 26.29 -7.23
C GLU A 94 -8.06 25.84 -8.63
N LEU A 95 -7.48 24.65 -8.74
CA LEU A 95 -7.12 24.06 -10.04
C LEU A 95 -8.35 23.88 -10.92
N HIS A 96 -9.44 23.33 -10.39
CA HIS A 96 -10.67 23.13 -11.14
C HIS A 96 -11.21 24.47 -11.69
N ALA A 97 -11.28 25.52 -10.84
CA ALA A 97 -11.71 26.84 -11.27
C ALA A 97 -10.81 27.43 -12.35
N LEU A 98 -9.50 27.28 -12.22
CA LEU A 98 -8.52 27.79 -13.17
C LEU A 98 -8.61 27.10 -14.54
N TYR A 99 -8.77 25.77 -14.59
CA TYR A 99 -8.94 25.05 -15.85
C TYR A 99 -10.26 25.45 -16.55
N ARG A 100 -11.33 25.66 -15.80
CA ARG A 100 -12.60 26.18 -16.33
C ARG A 100 -12.45 27.59 -16.90
N GLU A 101 -11.80 28.49 -16.17
CA GLU A 101 -11.56 29.86 -16.61
C GLU A 101 -10.76 29.91 -17.91
N LEU A 102 -9.73 29.10 -18.01
CA LEU A 102 -8.87 29.01 -19.21
C LEU A 102 -9.51 28.19 -20.34
N SER A 103 -10.68 27.63 -20.14
CA SER A 103 -11.37 26.73 -21.11
C SER A 103 -10.49 25.56 -21.55
N LEU A 104 -9.67 25.02 -20.65
CA LEU A 104 -8.80 23.87 -20.91
C LEU A 104 -9.47 22.55 -20.51
N PRO A 105 -9.13 21.43 -21.17
CA PRO A 105 -9.56 20.11 -20.72
C PRO A 105 -8.94 19.80 -19.37
N PHE A 106 -9.75 19.20 -18.47
CA PHE A 106 -9.29 18.85 -17.13
C PHE A 106 -8.20 17.80 -17.16
N PRO A 107 -7.11 17.99 -16.39
CA PRO A 107 -6.03 17.01 -16.27
C PRO A 107 -6.39 15.91 -15.29
N ARG A 108 -5.57 14.85 -15.27
CA ARG A 108 -5.47 13.96 -14.14
C ARG A 108 -4.40 14.44 -13.17
N LEU A 109 -4.63 14.21 -11.88
CA LEU A 109 -3.60 14.44 -10.87
C LEU A 109 -3.13 13.10 -10.31
N LEU A 110 -1.82 12.94 -10.20
CA LEU A 110 -1.19 11.83 -9.47
C LEU A 110 -0.57 12.41 -8.20
N VAL A 111 -1.13 12.04 -7.05
CA VAL A 111 -0.70 12.57 -5.74
C VAL A 111 -0.03 11.46 -4.95
N LYS A 112 1.25 11.66 -4.61
CA LYS A 112 2.00 10.73 -3.75
C LYS A 112 1.81 11.12 -2.29
N LEU A 113 1.42 10.15 -1.48
CA LEU A 113 1.14 10.34 -0.07
C LEU A 113 1.90 9.35 0.80
N SER A 114 2.05 9.71 2.06
CA SER A 114 2.67 8.83 3.05
C SER A 114 1.86 7.55 3.27
N PRO A 115 2.50 6.38 3.37
CA PRO A 115 1.83 5.13 3.71
C PRO A 115 1.27 5.10 5.13
N MET A 116 1.57 6.10 5.96
CA MET A 116 1.03 6.21 7.32
C MET A 116 -0.40 6.74 7.36
N LEU A 117 -0.90 7.37 6.28
CA LEU A 117 -2.26 7.89 6.21
C LEU A 117 -3.30 6.76 6.29
N ASP A 118 -4.43 7.04 6.93
CA ASP A 118 -5.60 6.16 6.89
C ASP A 118 -6.24 6.21 5.51
N VAL A 119 -6.35 5.07 4.86
CA VAL A 119 -6.86 4.94 3.49
C VAL A 119 -8.32 5.38 3.40
N VAL A 120 -9.16 4.91 4.32
CA VAL A 120 -10.61 5.19 4.28
C VAL A 120 -10.87 6.65 4.59
N HIS A 121 -10.17 7.23 5.57
CA HIS A 121 -10.25 8.65 5.89
C HIS A 121 -9.81 9.51 4.69
N THR A 122 -8.69 9.17 4.07
CA THR A 122 -8.18 9.88 2.88
C THR A 122 -9.22 9.91 1.75
N LEU A 123 -9.84 8.76 1.44
CA LEU A 123 -10.85 8.68 0.39
C LEU A 123 -12.17 9.39 0.72
N ARG A 124 -12.47 9.59 2.00
CA ARG A 124 -13.61 10.42 2.43
C ARG A 124 -13.35 11.91 2.28
N SER A 125 -12.08 12.29 2.40
CA SER A 125 -11.65 13.69 2.44
C SER A 125 -11.32 14.27 1.06
N VAL A 126 -11.06 13.43 0.04
CA VAL A 126 -10.63 13.87 -1.30
C VAL A 126 -11.64 13.43 -2.36
N ALA A 127 -12.23 14.40 -3.05
CA ALA A 127 -13.14 14.15 -4.17
C ALA A 127 -12.37 13.84 -5.46
N GLY A 128 -13.05 13.17 -6.41
CA GLY A 128 -12.52 12.87 -7.74
C GLY A 128 -11.50 11.74 -7.79
N VAL A 129 -11.23 11.03 -6.69
CA VAL A 129 -10.32 9.88 -6.68
C VAL A 129 -10.91 8.76 -7.53
N ARG A 130 -10.15 8.30 -8.54
CA ARG A 130 -10.48 7.15 -9.41
C ARG A 130 -9.75 5.88 -8.99
N GLU A 131 -8.49 6.02 -8.63
CA GLU A 131 -7.66 4.89 -8.23
C GLU A 131 -6.86 5.24 -6.97
N LEU A 132 -6.74 4.26 -6.09
CA LEU A 132 -5.80 4.26 -4.98
C LEU A 132 -4.78 3.16 -5.21
N HIS A 133 -3.52 3.52 -5.35
CA HIS A 133 -2.42 2.58 -5.42
C HIS A 133 -1.69 2.53 -4.09
N VAL A 134 -1.47 1.32 -3.59
CA VAL A 134 -0.63 1.05 -2.43
C VAL A 134 0.59 0.30 -2.91
N VAL A 135 1.76 0.86 -2.68
CA VAL A 135 3.03 0.27 -3.08
C VAL A 135 3.81 -0.19 -1.86
N SER A 136 4.26 -1.44 -1.85
CA SER A 136 5.19 -1.97 -0.86
C SER A 136 6.48 -2.45 -1.52
N VAL A 137 7.55 -2.46 -0.73
CA VAL A 137 8.85 -2.99 -1.11
C VAL A 137 9.39 -3.83 0.03
N ARG A 138 9.70 -5.09 -0.24
CA ARG A 138 10.26 -6.02 0.77
C ARG A 138 9.42 -6.12 2.05
N GLY A 139 8.10 -6.16 1.89
CA GLY A 139 7.16 -6.34 3.01
C GLY A 139 6.85 -5.07 3.81
N GLU A 140 7.23 -3.89 3.32
CA GLU A 140 6.95 -2.59 3.94
C GLU A 140 6.20 -1.69 2.97
N ALA A 141 5.02 -1.17 3.36
CA ALA A 141 4.30 -0.18 2.58
C ALA A 141 5.12 1.12 2.50
N LYS A 142 5.39 1.59 1.29
CA LYS A 142 6.25 2.75 1.03
C LYS A 142 5.47 3.98 0.63
N GLU A 143 4.44 3.82 -0.19
CA GLU A 143 3.70 4.93 -0.78
C GLU A 143 2.22 4.60 -0.95
N LEU A 144 1.40 5.65 -0.85
CA LEU A 144 0.05 5.70 -1.37
C LEU A 144 0.04 6.67 -2.56
N LEU A 145 -0.56 6.26 -3.69
CA LEU A 145 -0.74 7.15 -4.83
C LEU A 145 -2.23 7.29 -5.11
N LEU A 146 -2.72 8.52 -5.19
CA LEU A 146 -4.08 8.82 -5.62
C LEU A 146 -4.06 9.27 -7.08
N LEU A 147 -4.82 8.62 -7.94
CA LEU A 147 -5.15 9.12 -9.26
C LEU A 147 -6.49 9.85 -9.18
N ILE A 148 -6.47 11.17 -9.38
CA ILE A 148 -7.62 12.04 -9.25
C ILE A 148 -8.01 12.57 -10.63
N ASP A 149 -9.29 12.51 -10.95
CA ASP A 149 -9.88 13.19 -12.10
C ASP A 149 -10.31 14.60 -11.66
N LEU A 150 -9.64 15.64 -12.17
CA LEU A 150 -9.93 17.01 -11.76
C LEU A 150 -11.36 17.46 -12.13
N ALA A 151 -11.96 16.89 -13.17
CA ALA A 151 -13.33 17.19 -13.53
C ALA A 151 -14.34 16.82 -12.41
N GLU A 152 -14.01 15.84 -11.59
CA GLU A 152 -14.84 15.36 -10.48
C GLU A 152 -14.29 15.75 -9.09
N ALA A 153 -13.23 16.55 -9.03
CA ALA A 153 -12.57 16.92 -7.77
C ALA A 153 -13.34 17.98 -6.97
N THR A 154 -14.49 18.46 -7.47
CA THR A 154 -15.37 19.39 -6.76
C THR A 154 -16.69 18.70 -6.44
N GLY A 155 -17.03 18.60 -5.17
CA GLY A 155 -18.24 17.94 -4.71
C GLY A 155 -17.98 16.86 -3.66
N GLU A 156 -18.92 15.93 -3.52
CA GLU A 156 -18.78 14.82 -2.57
C GLU A 156 -17.82 13.75 -3.09
N ALA A 157 -17.03 13.19 -2.18
CA ALA A 157 -16.13 12.09 -2.47
C ALA A 157 -16.92 10.78 -2.75
N LYS A 158 -16.84 10.27 -3.98
CA LYS A 158 -17.48 9.03 -4.42
C LYS A 158 -16.53 7.82 -4.18
N ARG A 159 -16.27 7.52 -2.92
CA ARG A 159 -15.32 6.47 -2.50
C ARG A 159 -15.71 5.07 -2.98
N GLU A 160 -16.99 4.83 -3.22
CA GLU A 160 -17.55 3.53 -3.64
C GLU A 160 -17.06 3.13 -5.03
N ALA A 161 -16.78 4.09 -5.90
CA ALA A 161 -16.33 3.85 -7.28
C ALA A 161 -14.80 3.76 -7.42
N VAL A 162 -14.03 3.82 -6.31
CA VAL A 162 -12.57 3.82 -6.36
C VAL A 162 -12.02 2.43 -6.61
N THR A 163 -11.15 2.31 -7.61
CA THR A 163 -10.36 1.10 -7.85
C THR A 163 -9.15 1.08 -6.93
N PHE A 164 -8.94 -0.02 -6.20
CA PHE A 164 -7.72 -0.22 -5.42
C PHE A 164 -6.73 -1.09 -6.18
N VAL A 165 -5.47 -0.66 -6.16
CA VAL A 165 -4.34 -1.39 -6.71
C VAL A 165 -3.29 -1.58 -5.62
N ALA A 166 -3.02 -2.82 -5.24
CA ALA A 166 -1.96 -3.13 -4.27
C ALA A 166 -0.84 -3.90 -4.95
N GLN A 167 0.38 -3.34 -4.92
CA GLN A 167 1.57 -3.90 -5.58
C GLN A 167 2.73 -4.00 -4.61
N ASP A 168 3.34 -5.19 -4.53
CA ASP A 168 4.63 -5.37 -3.86
C ASP A 168 5.75 -5.44 -4.89
N LEU A 169 6.70 -4.51 -4.80
CA LEU A 169 7.87 -4.44 -5.67
C LEU A 169 9.03 -5.21 -5.04
N HIS A 170 9.12 -6.50 -5.34
CA HIS A 170 10.24 -7.31 -4.89
C HIS A 170 11.22 -7.56 -6.05
N PRO A 171 12.54 -7.26 -5.88
CA PRO A 171 13.50 -7.33 -7.01
C PRO A 171 13.65 -8.71 -7.63
N THR A 172 13.49 -9.76 -6.83
CA THR A 172 13.75 -11.16 -7.24
C THR A 172 12.53 -12.07 -7.13
N GLN A 173 11.42 -11.59 -6.58
CA GLN A 173 10.20 -12.37 -6.36
C GLN A 173 8.98 -11.51 -6.68
N PRO A 174 8.71 -11.25 -7.96
CA PRO A 174 7.56 -10.45 -8.34
C PRO A 174 6.27 -11.16 -7.89
N THR A 175 5.40 -10.42 -7.23
CA THR A 175 4.05 -10.86 -6.90
C THR A 175 3.06 -10.21 -7.86
N PRO A 176 1.93 -10.84 -8.17
CA PRO A 176 0.91 -10.22 -8.99
C PRO A 176 0.33 -8.99 -8.26
N ALA A 177 -0.06 -7.97 -9.03
CA ALA A 177 -0.84 -6.88 -8.48
C ALA A 177 -2.23 -7.36 -8.10
N PHE A 178 -2.73 -6.90 -6.96
CA PHE A 178 -4.14 -7.02 -6.62
C PHE A 178 -4.86 -5.79 -7.16
N VAL A 179 -5.86 -5.99 -8.01
CA VAL A 179 -6.68 -4.91 -8.58
C VAL A 179 -8.14 -5.21 -8.29
N LEU A 180 -8.83 -4.29 -7.63
CA LEU A 180 -10.25 -4.44 -7.29
C LEU A 180 -11.00 -3.12 -7.58
N PRO A 181 -11.85 -3.10 -8.63
CA PRO A 181 -12.79 -2.01 -8.86
C PRO A 181 -13.83 -1.93 -7.74
N GLU A 182 -14.36 -0.73 -7.47
CA GLU A 182 -15.38 -0.50 -6.44
C GLU A 182 -15.03 -1.16 -5.10
N ALA A 183 -13.75 -1.05 -4.72
CA ALA A 183 -13.14 -1.90 -3.69
C ALA A 183 -13.82 -1.79 -2.32
N LEU A 184 -14.26 -0.59 -1.93
CA LEU A 184 -14.93 -0.40 -0.63
C LEU A 184 -16.35 -0.98 -0.63
N SER A 185 -17.10 -0.86 -1.73
CA SER A 185 -18.42 -1.50 -1.87
C SER A 185 -18.30 -3.01 -1.85
N HIS A 186 -17.27 -3.54 -2.52
CA HIS A 186 -16.98 -4.97 -2.49
C HIS A 186 -16.61 -5.42 -1.07
N GLU A 187 -15.76 -4.69 -0.35
CA GLU A 187 -15.39 -5.01 1.05
C GLU A 187 -16.58 -4.98 2.00
N GLU A 188 -17.49 -4.00 1.85
CA GLU A 188 -18.71 -3.88 2.66
C GLU A 188 -19.66 -5.06 2.44
N SER A 189 -19.81 -5.53 1.19
CA SER A 189 -20.71 -6.61 0.80
C SER A 189 -20.12 -8.01 0.90
N ALA A 190 -18.79 -8.15 0.85
CA ALA A 190 -18.12 -9.43 0.88
C ALA A 190 -18.36 -10.20 2.18
N GLN A 191 -18.66 -11.48 2.05
CA GLN A 191 -18.80 -12.39 3.19
C GLN A 191 -17.53 -13.22 3.33
N LEU A 192 -16.86 -13.08 4.46
CA LEU A 192 -15.67 -13.84 4.81
C LEU A 192 -16.05 -15.01 5.72
N ARG A 193 -15.72 -16.22 5.31
CA ARG A 193 -15.82 -17.41 6.16
C ARG A 193 -14.59 -17.58 7.02
N TYR A 194 -14.75 -18.20 8.18
CA TYR A 194 -13.65 -18.45 9.12
C TYR A 194 -13.44 -19.95 9.30
N ALA A 195 -12.21 -20.38 9.14
CA ALA A 195 -11.83 -21.76 9.42
C ALA A 195 -11.48 -21.94 10.91
N VAL A 196 -11.95 -23.01 11.50
CA VAL A 196 -11.61 -23.39 12.89
C VAL A 196 -10.16 -23.88 13.01
N SER A 197 -9.62 -24.44 11.93
CA SER A 197 -8.24 -24.94 11.86
C SER A 197 -7.64 -24.63 10.51
N PRO A 198 -6.30 -24.42 10.42
CA PRO A 198 -5.62 -24.31 9.15
C PRO A 198 -5.86 -25.54 8.27
N ARG A 199 -6.03 -25.32 6.96
CA ARG A 199 -6.20 -26.36 5.93
C ARG A 199 -4.86 -26.67 5.27
N ALA A 200 -4.86 -27.30 4.10
CA ALA A 200 -3.65 -27.71 3.39
C ALA A 200 -2.70 -26.54 3.04
N TYR A 201 -3.24 -25.35 2.78
CA TYR A 201 -2.45 -24.18 2.44
C TYR A 201 -2.75 -23.00 3.35
N LEU A 202 -1.70 -22.22 3.65
CA LEU A 202 -1.77 -20.95 4.39
C LEU A 202 -1.34 -19.81 3.47
N PHE A 203 -2.09 -18.71 3.49
CA PHE A 203 -1.86 -17.54 2.65
C PHE A 203 -1.64 -16.31 3.52
N GLU A 204 -0.56 -15.58 3.26
CA GLU A 204 -0.23 -14.33 3.93
C GLU A 204 -0.13 -13.21 2.88
N PRO A 205 -1.07 -12.25 2.86
CA PRO A 205 -1.04 -11.13 1.91
C PRO A 205 0.22 -10.28 2.09
N HIS A 206 0.73 -9.69 1.00
CA HIS A 206 1.84 -8.73 1.10
C HIS A 206 1.42 -7.40 1.75
N ALA A 207 2.40 -6.60 2.18
CA ALA A 207 2.17 -5.40 2.99
C ALA A 207 1.29 -4.36 2.28
N ALA A 208 1.42 -4.18 0.97
CA ALA A 208 0.57 -3.26 0.23
C ALA A 208 -0.90 -3.68 0.29
N LEU A 209 -1.20 -4.98 0.10
CA LEU A 209 -2.56 -5.48 0.18
C LEU A 209 -3.12 -5.38 1.60
N MET A 210 -2.29 -5.67 2.61
CA MET A 210 -2.68 -5.48 4.02
C MET A 210 -3.03 -4.01 4.33
N LYS A 211 -2.31 -3.06 3.75
CA LYS A 211 -2.53 -1.63 3.96
C LYS A 211 -3.85 -1.13 3.36
N THR A 212 -4.41 -1.82 2.36
CA THR A 212 -5.71 -1.44 1.77
C THR A 212 -6.88 -1.58 2.75
N GLY A 213 -6.79 -2.48 3.74
CA GLY A 213 -7.90 -2.82 4.63
C GLY A 213 -8.96 -3.74 4.04
N LEU A 214 -8.76 -4.29 2.82
CA LEU A 214 -9.74 -5.11 2.09
C LEU A 214 -9.71 -6.58 2.52
N TYR A 215 -9.85 -6.84 3.81
CA TYR A 215 -9.64 -8.19 4.37
C TYR A 215 -10.72 -9.21 3.97
N ARG A 216 -11.99 -8.78 3.85
CA ARG A 216 -13.08 -9.65 3.40
C ARG A 216 -12.97 -9.92 1.91
N SER A 217 -12.64 -8.88 1.14
CA SER A 217 -12.46 -8.96 -0.30
C SER A 217 -11.37 -9.95 -0.69
N ILE A 218 -10.25 -9.98 0.04
CA ILE A 218 -9.19 -10.98 -0.18
C ILE A 218 -9.76 -12.40 -0.11
N GLY A 219 -10.50 -12.72 0.96
CA GLY A 219 -11.09 -14.03 1.11
C GLY A 219 -12.10 -14.35 0.01
N ALA A 220 -12.97 -13.41 -0.34
CA ALA A 220 -14.01 -13.58 -1.36
C ALA A 220 -13.42 -13.76 -2.77
N VAL A 221 -12.44 -12.90 -3.16
CA VAL A 221 -11.82 -12.95 -4.50
C VAL A 221 -11.06 -14.24 -4.75
N TYR A 222 -10.37 -14.76 -3.73
CA TYR A 222 -9.55 -15.98 -3.86
C TYR A 222 -10.23 -17.25 -3.33
N GLY A 223 -11.48 -17.17 -2.86
CA GLY A 223 -12.22 -18.33 -2.33
C GLY A 223 -11.61 -18.88 -1.03
N LEU A 224 -10.97 -18.03 -0.22
CA LEU A 224 -10.26 -18.43 0.99
C LEU A 224 -11.09 -18.24 2.25
N GLU A 225 -10.79 -19.01 3.29
CA GLU A 225 -11.30 -18.81 4.64
C GLU A 225 -10.25 -18.11 5.49
N ALA A 226 -10.63 -17.16 6.35
CA ALA A 226 -9.71 -16.53 7.29
C ALA A 226 -9.55 -17.36 8.56
N LEU A 227 -8.38 -17.33 9.18
CA LEU A 227 -8.18 -17.99 10.47
C LEU A 227 -8.77 -17.18 11.63
N HIS A 228 -8.72 -15.85 11.58
CA HIS A 228 -9.26 -14.96 12.61
C HIS A 228 -9.36 -13.53 12.05
N PRO A 229 -10.32 -12.70 12.48
CA PRO A 229 -10.44 -11.31 12.00
C PRO A 229 -9.16 -10.48 12.11
N ASN A 230 -8.37 -10.68 13.15
CA ASN A 230 -7.16 -9.89 13.43
C ASN A 230 -5.86 -10.61 13.02
N SER A 231 -5.91 -11.85 12.56
CA SER A 231 -4.70 -12.58 12.10
C SER A 231 -4.30 -12.19 10.69
N HIS A 232 -5.29 -11.89 9.85
CA HIS A 232 -5.12 -11.62 8.42
C HIS A 232 -4.32 -12.71 7.70
N LEU A 233 -4.48 -13.95 8.18
CA LEU A 233 -4.01 -15.16 7.55
C LEU A 233 -5.22 -15.90 7.00
N TYR A 234 -5.05 -16.46 5.81
CA TYR A 234 -6.11 -17.19 5.13
C TYR A 234 -5.67 -18.62 4.87
N THR A 235 -6.65 -19.49 4.61
CA THR A 235 -6.40 -20.92 4.41
C THR A 235 -7.38 -21.53 3.40
N ALA A 236 -6.93 -22.57 2.69
CA ALA A 236 -7.76 -23.38 1.79
C ALA A 236 -7.15 -24.77 1.62
N ASP A 237 -7.95 -25.71 1.11
CA ASP A 237 -7.49 -27.07 0.77
C ASP A 237 -6.79 -27.13 -0.60
N THR A 238 -7.04 -26.14 -1.46
CA THR A 238 -6.46 -26.03 -2.80
C THR A 238 -5.89 -24.64 -3.05
N LEU A 239 -4.97 -24.52 -4.00
CA LEU A 239 -4.49 -23.25 -4.48
C LEU A 239 -5.58 -22.55 -5.32
N PRO A 240 -5.76 -21.23 -5.21
CA PRO A 240 -6.65 -20.48 -6.08
C PRO A 240 -6.17 -20.51 -7.54
N GLU A 241 -7.10 -20.35 -8.49
CA GLU A 241 -6.75 -20.29 -9.92
C GLU A 241 -5.86 -19.09 -10.26
N ALA A 242 -6.18 -17.94 -9.69
CA ALA A 242 -5.37 -16.73 -9.85
C ALA A 242 -4.19 -16.73 -8.86
N PRO A 243 -2.99 -16.30 -9.29
CA PRO A 243 -1.85 -16.18 -8.40
C PRO A 243 -2.15 -15.27 -7.20
N PHE A 244 -1.87 -15.74 -6.00
CA PHE A 244 -2.15 -14.98 -4.77
C PHE A 244 -1.12 -13.84 -4.58
N PRO A 245 -1.56 -12.61 -4.28
CA PRO A 245 -0.68 -11.45 -4.07
C PRO A 245 -0.10 -11.46 -2.65
N GLY A 246 0.83 -12.37 -2.40
CA GLY A 246 1.44 -12.59 -1.09
C GLY A 246 2.33 -13.82 -1.05
N ARG A 247 2.51 -14.34 0.16
CA ARG A 247 3.25 -15.59 0.39
C ARG A 247 2.26 -16.74 0.57
N VAL A 248 2.57 -17.87 -0.07
CA VAL A 248 1.78 -19.09 0.03
C VAL A 248 2.65 -20.18 0.66
N PHE A 249 2.06 -20.95 1.56
CA PHE A 249 2.75 -22.01 2.28
C PHE A 249 1.91 -23.29 2.28
N ALA A 250 2.55 -24.44 2.13
CA ALA A 250 1.92 -25.73 2.39
C ALA A 250 2.05 -26.06 3.88
N VAL A 251 0.94 -26.40 4.51
CA VAL A 251 0.85 -26.72 5.94
C VAL A 251 1.31 -28.15 6.16
N GLU A 252 2.32 -28.35 7.02
CA GLU A 252 2.83 -29.66 7.39
C GLU A 252 2.24 -30.17 8.70
N ALA A 253 2.13 -29.29 9.69
CA ALA A 253 1.61 -29.63 11.01
C ALA A 253 1.03 -28.42 11.74
N VAL A 254 0.01 -28.67 12.56
CA VAL A 254 -0.63 -27.69 13.42
C VAL A 254 -0.54 -28.18 14.87
N TYR A 255 -0.02 -27.34 15.76
CA TYR A 255 0.17 -27.64 17.16
C TYR A 255 -0.61 -26.67 18.04
N PRO A 256 -1.31 -27.12 19.07
CA PRO A 256 -1.88 -26.24 20.07
C PRO A 256 -0.77 -25.53 20.85
N PHE A 257 -0.94 -24.24 21.11
CA PHE A 257 0.01 -23.49 21.92
C PHE A 257 -0.27 -23.73 23.41
N ALA A 258 0.47 -24.67 24.01
CA ALA A 258 0.41 -24.96 25.45
C ALA A 258 1.76 -24.69 26.09
N SER A 259 1.83 -23.73 27.01
CA SER A 259 3.09 -23.27 27.63
C SER A 259 3.90 -24.39 28.31
N SER A 260 3.23 -25.43 28.83
CA SER A 260 3.87 -26.58 29.48
C SER A 260 4.60 -27.50 28.51
N GLN A 261 4.25 -27.48 27.21
CA GLN A 261 4.77 -28.43 26.21
C GLN A 261 5.82 -27.81 25.26
N LEU A 262 6.10 -26.51 25.37
CA LEU A 262 6.92 -25.78 24.40
C LEU A 262 8.33 -26.35 24.19
N LYS A 263 8.98 -26.86 25.26
CA LYS A 263 10.31 -27.46 25.12
C LYS A 263 10.31 -28.77 24.32
N ALA A 264 9.28 -29.61 24.53
CA ALA A 264 9.13 -30.87 23.79
C ALA A 264 8.81 -30.57 22.33
N LEU A 265 7.87 -29.66 22.11
CA LEU A 265 7.47 -29.18 20.79
C LEU A 265 8.63 -28.55 20.01
N GLY A 266 9.50 -27.78 20.65
CA GLY A 266 10.69 -27.22 20.01
C GLY A 266 11.68 -28.26 19.49
N ARG A 267 11.78 -29.44 20.14
CA ARG A 267 12.60 -30.55 19.62
C ARG A 267 11.98 -31.19 18.38
N GLU A 268 10.65 -31.26 18.33
CA GLU A 268 9.91 -31.81 17.19
C GLU A 268 9.92 -30.87 16.00
N ILE A 269 9.70 -29.57 16.23
CA ILE A 269 9.66 -28.55 15.18
C ILE A 269 11.03 -28.38 14.53
N GLY A 270 12.11 -28.39 15.31
CA GLY A 270 13.47 -28.17 14.81
C GLY A 270 13.79 -26.72 14.50
N ALA A 271 14.64 -26.48 13.49
CA ALA A 271 15.03 -25.14 13.07
C ALA A 271 13.99 -24.54 12.09
N VAL A 272 13.47 -23.33 12.37
CA VAL A 272 12.44 -22.65 11.55
C VAL A 272 12.55 -21.13 11.65
N GLN A 273 12.08 -20.43 10.62
CA GLN A 273 11.78 -19.02 10.72
C GLN A 273 10.44 -18.82 11.46
N ILE A 274 10.36 -17.87 12.38
CA ILE A 274 9.13 -17.60 13.14
C ILE A 274 8.47 -16.31 12.65
N THR A 275 7.16 -16.40 12.42
CA THR A 275 6.28 -15.26 12.16
C THR A 275 5.10 -15.32 13.14
N CYS A 276 4.76 -14.19 13.78
CA CYS A 276 3.60 -14.09 14.68
C CYS A 276 2.58 -13.11 14.11
N ARG A 277 1.30 -13.56 14.06
CA ARG A 277 0.15 -12.75 13.64
C ARG A 277 -0.99 -12.93 14.63
N ASN A 278 -1.40 -11.86 15.30
CA ASN A 278 -2.40 -11.94 16.36
C ASN A 278 -2.09 -13.03 17.39
N PHE A 279 -0.91 -12.99 17.95
CA PHE A 279 -0.37 -14.02 18.86
C PHE A 279 0.17 -13.37 20.13
N PRO A 280 0.05 -13.99 21.33
CA PRO A 280 0.43 -13.38 22.59
C PRO A 280 1.93 -13.17 22.79
N LEU A 281 2.76 -13.79 21.97
CA LEU A 281 4.22 -13.65 22.03
C LEU A 281 4.77 -13.05 20.73
N ARG A 282 5.83 -12.27 20.86
CA ARG A 282 6.65 -11.85 19.72
C ARG A 282 7.53 -13.00 19.23
N PRO A 283 7.98 -12.99 17.97
CA PRO A 283 8.80 -14.06 17.39
C PRO A 283 10.03 -14.44 18.23
N GLU A 284 10.73 -13.44 18.76
CA GLU A 284 11.94 -13.64 19.58
C GLU A 284 11.60 -14.35 20.91
N ALA A 285 10.51 -13.95 21.54
CA ALA A 285 10.07 -14.59 22.81
C ALA A 285 9.58 -16.03 22.58
N LEU A 286 8.90 -16.29 21.45
CA LEU A 286 8.45 -17.63 21.10
C LEU A 286 9.67 -18.53 20.77
N ARG A 287 10.65 -18.02 20.03
CA ARG A 287 11.92 -18.71 19.73
C ARG A 287 12.66 -19.11 21.01
N ALA A 288 12.81 -18.18 21.94
CA ALA A 288 13.47 -18.44 23.21
C ALA A 288 12.76 -19.53 24.03
N LYS A 289 11.42 -19.53 24.06
CA LYS A 289 10.63 -20.53 24.78
C LYS A 289 10.71 -21.91 24.12
N LEU A 290 10.68 -21.99 22.80
CA LEU A 290 10.82 -23.22 22.03
C LEU A 290 12.27 -23.73 22.02
N ARG A 291 13.26 -22.88 22.25
CA ARG A 291 14.71 -23.17 22.18
C ARG A 291 15.15 -23.69 20.81
N ILE A 292 14.62 -23.12 19.75
CA ILE A 292 14.90 -23.51 18.36
C ILE A 292 15.84 -22.53 17.68
N LYS A 293 16.52 -23.01 16.62
CA LYS A 293 17.39 -22.20 15.76
C LYS A 293 16.62 -21.63 14.58
N ASP A 294 17.21 -20.65 13.91
CA ASP A 294 16.71 -20.12 12.64
C ASP A 294 17.01 -21.11 11.49
N SER A 295 16.06 -21.19 10.55
CA SER A 295 16.21 -21.83 9.25
C SER A 295 15.35 -21.11 8.23
N ALA A 296 15.83 -21.01 7.00
CA ALA A 296 15.08 -20.40 5.90
C ALA A 296 14.12 -21.39 5.19
N GLU A 297 14.23 -22.69 5.44
CA GLU A 297 13.47 -23.73 4.72
C GLU A 297 12.04 -23.87 5.24
N LEU A 298 11.87 -23.78 6.55
CA LEU A 298 10.57 -23.95 7.20
C LEU A 298 10.16 -22.67 7.91
N THR A 299 8.87 -22.40 7.95
CA THR A 299 8.26 -21.29 8.68
C THR A 299 7.29 -21.81 9.74
N LEU A 300 7.38 -21.25 10.94
CA LEU A 300 6.43 -21.47 12.01
C LEU A 300 5.60 -20.21 12.22
N PHE A 301 4.31 -20.27 11.90
CA PHE A 301 3.39 -19.20 12.24
C PHE A 301 2.80 -19.41 13.63
N GLY A 302 2.92 -18.40 14.50
CA GLY A 302 2.13 -18.31 15.73
C GLY A 302 0.92 -17.42 15.47
N THR A 303 -0.28 -17.95 15.64
CA THR A 303 -1.52 -17.20 15.36
C THR A 303 -2.67 -17.62 16.27
N THR A 304 -3.79 -16.87 16.16
CA THR A 304 -5.05 -17.18 16.82
C THR A 304 -6.03 -17.70 15.77
N ALA A 305 -6.71 -18.80 16.07
CA ALA A 305 -7.77 -19.37 15.25
C ALA A 305 -9.12 -18.71 15.53
N SER A 306 -10.17 -19.02 14.75
CA SER A 306 -11.49 -18.38 14.84
C SER A 306 -12.23 -18.64 16.16
N ASP A 307 -11.92 -19.74 16.82
CA ASP A 307 -12.44 -20.11 18.15
C ASP A 307 -11.70 -19.44 19.31
N GLY A 308 -10.70 -18.59 19.02
CA GLY A 308 -9.84 -17.91 19.99
C GLY A 308 -8.66 -18.75 20.49
N SER A 309 -8.50 -19.99 20.04
CA SER A 309 -7.36 -20.84 20.40
C SER A 309 -6.07 -20.33 19.76
N HIS A 310 -4.95 -20.45 20.48
CA HIS A 310 -3.65 -20.12 19.94
C HIS A 310 -2.99 -21.37 19.35
N VAL A 311 -2.53 -21.25 18.12
CA VAL A 311 -1.92 -22.37 17.37
C VAL A 311 -0.55 -22.00 16.79
N LEU A 312 0.27 -23.02 16.62
CA LEU A 312 1.54 -22.94 15.92
C LEU A 312 1.43 -23.79 14.65
N ILE A 313 1.68 -23.17 13.50
CA ILE A 313 1.51 -23.80 12.19
C ILE A 313 2.90 -23.95 11.57
N ARG A 314 3.39 -25.17 11.42
CA ARG A 314 4.63 -25.45 10.68
C ARG A 314 4.32 -25.63 9.21
N CYS A 315 5.04 -24.93 8.38
CA CYS A 315 4.80 -24.94 6.93
C CYS A 315 6.08 -24.62 6.14
N HIS A 316 6.11 -24.99 4.87
CA HIS A 316 7.12 -24.59 3.91
C HIS A 316 6.52 -23.72 2.80
N ARG A 317 7.34 -22.88 2.21
CA ARG A 317 6.91 -21.98 1.12
C ARG A 317 6.70 -22.78 -0.18
N VAL A 318 5.61 -22.46 -0.89
CA VAL A 318 5.25 -23.03 -2.21
C VAL A 318 5.73 -22.12 -3.33
#